data_b1cd9c477d00fbcfc2fce7104184da09
#
_entry.id   b1cd9c477d00fbcfc2fce7104184da09
#
_cell.length_a   1.000
_cell.length_b   1.000
_cell.length_c   1.000
_cell.angle_alpha   90.00
_cell.angle_beta   90.00
_cell.angle_gamma   90.00
#
_symmetry.space_group_name_H-M   'P 1'
#
loop_
_entity.id
_entity.type
_entity.pdbx_description
1 polymer ?
#
loop_
_entity_poly.entity_id
_entity_poly.type
_entity_poly.pdbx_seq_one_letter_code
_entity_poly.pdbx_strand_id
1 'polypeptide(L)'
;EFIASSDANFRPVNSATGPDGTLYIVDMHRGIVQESAWVPEGSFIHTSIKHYGLDQNVQRGRIYRVRHSAFQPGPRPNMLNESSAELIKHLSHPNGWWRDEAQKLIILKGDRSVLPSLRKLVKSSPNPLARLHALWTIEGLDAIDLDFLQKIYRDDDHTVRAAAIRMTEPYFHQEISTISALQPLIRDPHHDAAIQ
;
A
#
# COMPACT_ATOMS: atom_id res chain seq x y z
N GLU A 1 10.36 18.18 10.57
CA GLU A 1 9.77 18.70 9.31
C GLU A 1 10.48 18.10 8.10
N PHE A 2 9.72 17.52 7.16
CA PHE A 2 10.28 16.98 5.92
C PHE A 2 10.08 17.96 4.75
N ILE A 3 8.91 18.57 4.67
CA ILE A 3 8.57 19.60 3.69
C ILE A 3 7.79 20.71 4.39
N ALA A 4 8.18 21.94 4.12
CA ALA A 4 7.51 23.15 4.58
C ALA A 4 7.41 24.17 3.45
N SER A 5 6.46 25.07 3.54
CA SER A 5 6.28 26.17 2.61
C SER A 5 5.86 27.43 3.37
N SER A 6 6.34 28.59 2.96
CA SER A 6 5.86 29.89 3.40
C SER A 6 4.57 30.33 2.68
N ASP A 7 4.14 29.61 1.65
CA ASP A 7 2.88 29.85 0.95
C ASP A 7 1.70 29.34 1.77
N ALA A 8 0.83 30.24 2.20
CA ALA A 8 -0.37 29.94 2.98
C ALA A 8 -1.37 29.04 2.25
N ASN A 9 -1.25 28.89 0.94
CA ASN A 9 -2.08 28.00 0.14
C ASN A 9 -1.54 26.56 0.08
N PHE A 10 -0.33 26.29 0.54
CA PHE A 10 0.23 24.95 0.54
C PHE A 10 -0.55 24.03 1.49
N ARG A 11 -1.22 23.03 0.92
CA ARG A 11 -2.08 22.05 1.62
C ARG A 11 -1.83 20.65 1.09
N PRO A 12 -0.72 20.01 1.49
CA PRO A 12 -0.44 18.64 1.09
C PRO A 12 -1.47 17.70 1.76
N VAL A 13 -2.12 16.89 0.96
CA VAL A 13 -3.21 16.00 1.39
C VAL A 13 -2.93 14.53 1.17
N ASN A 14 -1.98 14.21 0.30
CA ASN A 14 -1.59 12.83 0.03
C ASN A 14 -0.17 12.77 -0.53
N SER A 15 0.45 11.61 -0.40
CA SER A 15 1.74 11.32 -1.02
C SER A 15 1.81 9.89 -1.51
N ALA A 16 2.59 9.64 -2.57
CA ALA A 16 2.82 8.32 -3.13
C ALA A 16 4.23 8.20 -3.71
N THR A 17 4.81 7.01 -3.63
CA THR A 17 6.04 6.71 -4.36
C THR A 17 5.70 6.40 -5.82
N GLY A 18 6.41 7.01 -6.74
CA GLY A 18 6.24 6.74 -8.16
C GLY A 18 7.06 5.55 -8.66
N PRO A 19 6.85 5.12 -9.92
CA PRO A 19 7.58 4.01 -10.52
C PRO A 19 9.09 4.23 -10.59
N ASP A 20 9.50 5.47 -10.62
CA ASP A 20 10.90 5.89 -10.64
C ASP A 20 11.55 5.99 -9.24
N GLY A 21 10.79 5.72 -8.18
CA GLY A 21 11.25 5.80 -6.78
C GLY A 21 11.22 7.20 -6.19
N THR A 22 10.71 8.21 -6.92
CA THR A 22 10.55 9.55 -6.37
C THR A 22 9.24 9.70 -5.59
N LEU A 23 9.21 10.65 -4.65
CA LEU A 23 8.01 10.98 -3.89
C LEU A 23 7.16 11.99 -4.65
N TYR A 24 5.90 11.65 -4.87
CA TYR A 24 4.87 12.54 -5.37
C TYR A 24 4.01 13.03 -4.21
N ILE A 25 3.71 14.32 -4.19
CA ILE A 25 2.90 14.97 -3.16
C ILE A 25 1.75 15.68 -3.84
N VAL A 26 0.53 15.33 -3.45
CA VAL A 26 -0.68 16.02 -3.91
C VAL A 26 -0.94 17.19 -3.00
N ASP A 27 -0.95 18.38 -3.56
CA ASP A 27 -1.25 19.64 -2.89
C ASP A 27 -2.56 20.22 -3.42
N MET A 28 -3.54 20.38 -2.55
CA MET A 28 -4.80 21.05 -2.90
C MET A 28 -4.56 22.50 -3.33
N HIS A 29 -3.47 23.07 -2.89
CA HIS A 29 -3.09 24.47 -3.13
C HIS A 29 -4.25 25.43 -2.89
N ARG A 30 -4.82 25.35 -1.71
CA ARG A 30 -5.99 26.14 -1.32
C ARG A 30 -5.84 26.70 0.08
N GLY A 31 -5.97 27.99 0.21
CA GLY A 31 -5.77 28.68 1.48
C GLY A 31 -6.79 28.29 2.54
N ILE A 32 -8.05 28.06 2.13
CA ILE A 32 -9.13 27.57 3.00
C ILE A 32 -9.93 26.48 2.31
N VAL A 33 -10.28 25.43 3.06
CA VAL A 33 -10.97 24.25 2.53
C VAL A 33 -12.46 24.29 2.88
N GLN A 34 -12.81 24.75 4.08
CA GLN A 34 -14.20 24.89 4.54
C GLN A 34 -14.41 26.34 4.99
N GLU A 35 -15.45 26.98 4.51
CA GLU A 35 -15.72 28.39 4.75
C GLU A 35 -17.00 28.61 5.54
N SER A 36 -18.14 28.55 4.91
CA SER A 36 -19.40 29.14 5.30
C SER A 36 -19.88 28.85 6.73
N ALA A 37 -19.94 27.60 7.14
CA ALA A 37 -20.49 27.22 8.44
C ALA A 37 -19.56 27.53 9.64
N TRP A 38 -18.25 27.60 9.39
CA TRP A 38 -17.24 27.71 10.42
C TRP A 38 -16.56 29.08 10.50
N VAL A 39 -16.90 29.97 9.56
CA VAL A 39 -16.30 31.30 9.44
C VAL A 39 -17.40 32.35 9.36
N PRO A 40 -18.03 32.72 10.50
CA PRO A 40 -19.04 33.75 10.53
C PRO A 40 -18.48 35.10 10.01
N GLU A 41 -19.32 35.81 9.26
CA GLU A 41 -18.97 37.16 8.79
C GLU A 41 -18.57 38.08 9.95
N GLY A 42 -17.53 38.87 9.76
CA GLY A 42 -16.98 39.74 10.78
C GLY A 42 -16.11 39.09 11.84
N SER A 43 -15.95 37.77 11.84
CA SER A 43 -14.99 37.09 12.73
C SER A 43 -13.55 37.41 12.36
N PHE A 44 -12.62 37.22 13.31
CA PHE A 44 -11.18 37.33 13.07
C PHE A 44 -10.71 36.47 11.90
N ILE A 45 -11.21 35.23 11.83
CA ILE A 45 -10.87 34.29 10.76
C ILE A 45 -11.37 34.80 9.41
N HIS A 46 -12.63 35.28 9.33
CA HIS A 46 -13.19 35.85 8.11
C HIS A 46 -12.35 37.04 7.63
N THR A 47 -12.00 37.95 8.54
CA THR A 47 -11.15 39.12 8.22
C THR A 47 -9.79 38.68 7.67
N SER A 48 -9.16 37.69 8.29
CA SER A 48 -7.87 37.13 7.84
C SER A 48 -7.96 36.48 6.46
N ILE A 49 -9.02 35.72 6.19
CA ILE A 49 -9.27 35.09 4.89
C ILE A 49 -9.35 36.15 3.79
N LYS A 50 -10.11 37.19 4.04
CA LYS A 50 -10.28 38.29 3.07
C LYS A 50 -8.99 39.08 2.88
N HIS A 51 -8.27 39.37 3.97
CA HIS A 51 -7.00 40.08 3.93
C HIS A 51 -5.94 39.36 3.09
N TYR A 52 -5.83 38.03 3.23
CA TYR A 52 -4.86 37.22 2.50
C TYR A 52 -5.40 36.63 1.20
N GLY A 53 -6.67 36.84 0.83
CA GLY A 53 -7.31 36.32 -0.37
C GLY A 53 -7.35 34.79 -0.40
N LEU A 54 -7.46 34.12 0.76
CA LEU A 54 -7.36 32.67 0.86
C LEU A 54 -8.55 31.94 0.22
N ASP A 55 -9.68 32.61 0.06
CA ASP A 55 -10.90 32.14 -0.61
C ASP A 55 -10.81 32.21 -2.15
N GLN A 56 -9.89 32.99 -2.69
CA GLN A 56 -9.78 33.24 -4.13
C GLN A 56 -8.99 32.18 -4.89
N ASN A 57 -8.18 31.39 -4.17
CA ASN A 57 -7.32 30.38 -4.78
C ASN A 57 -8.07 29.04 -4.93
N VAL A 58 -8.83 28.89 -6.02
CA VAL A 58 -9.62 27.69 -6.33
C VAL A 58 -9.13 27.04 -7.63
N GLN A 59 -9.34 25.72 -7.78
CA GLN A 59 -9.00 24.95 -8.98
C GLN A 59 -7.51 25.01 -9.40
N ARG A 60 -6.61 25.14 -8.42
CA ARG A 60 -5.16 25.26 -8.63
C ARG A 60 -4.36 24.15 -7.94
N GLY A 61 -4.98 22.99 -7.73
CA GLY A 61 -4.29 21.82 -7.19
C GLY A 61 -3.05 21.45 -8.00
N ARG A 62 -2.04 20.93 -7.31
CA ARG A 62 -0.72 20.61 -7.88
C ARG A 62 -0.28 19.24 -7.44
N ILE A 63 0.62 18.66 -8.23
CA ILE A 63 1.36 17.46 -7.86
C ILE A 63 2.85 17.82 -7.93
N TYR A 64 3.50 17.79 -6.77
CA TYR A 64 4.94 17.96 -6.68
C TYR A 64 5.64 16.62 -6.81
N ARG A 65 6.78 16.60 -7.46
CA ARG A 65 7.70 15.48 -7.50
C ARG A 65 9.00 15.86 -6.80
N VAL A 66 9.29 15.18 -5.71
CA VAL A 66 10.51 15.40 -4.93
C VAL A 66 11.59 14.45 -5.40
N ARG A 67 12.74 14.99 -5.80
CA ARG A 67 13.89 14.20 -6.25
C ARG A 67 15.19 14.82 -5.76
N HIS A 68 16.19 13.97 -5.53
CA HIS A 68 17.54 14.44 -5.29
C HIS A 68 18.18 14.99 -6.59
N SER A 69 19.12 15.95 -6.48
CA SER A 69 19.79 16.56 -7.65
C SER A 69 20.54 15.54 -8.52
N ALA A 70 21.11 14.51 -7.89
CA ALA A 70 21.81 13.43 -8.58
C ALA A 70 20.89 12.26 -9.00
N PHE A 71 19.58 12.42 -8.91
CA PHE A 71 18.61 11.36 -9.26
C PHE A 71 18.71 10.99 -10.74
N GLN A 72 18.82 9.68 -11.00
CA GLN A 72 18.70 9.10 -12.34
C GLN A 72 17.44 8.26 -12.40
N PRO A 73 16.52 8.51 -13.34
CA PRO A 73 15.31 7.73 -13.47
C PRO A 73 15.62 6.29 -13.86
N GLY A 74 14.97 5.34 -13.23
CA GLY A 74 14.94 3.94 -13.65
C GLY A 74 14.18 3.73 -14.96
N PRO A 75 14.08 2.47 -15.42
CA PRO A 75 13.34 2.14 -16.63
C PRO A 75 11.86 2.53 -16.48
N ARG A 76 11.23 2.88 -17.60
CA ARG A 76 9.78 3.14 -17.62
C ARG A 76 9.03 1.82 -17.49
N PRO A 77 7.98 1.76 -16.64
CA PRO A 77 7.17 0.56 -16.52
C PRO A 77 6.40 0.25 -17.82
N ASN A 78 6.33 -1.03 -18.17
CA ASN A 78 5.55 -1.52 -19.32
C ASN A 78 4.63 -2.70 -18.94
N MET A 79 4.31 -2.82 -17.66
CA MET A 79 3.63 -3.97 -17.05
C MET A 79 2.27 -4.33 -17.68
N LEU A 80 1.58 -3.39 -18.31
CA LEU A 80 0.31 -3.66 -18.99
C LEU A 80 0.47 -4.65 -20.15
N ASN A 81 1.65 -4.65 -20.80
CA ASN A 81 1.96 -5.53 -21.91
C ASN A 81 2.67 -6.82 -21.50
N GLU A 82 2.98 -6.98 -20.20
CA GLU A 82 3.66 -8.15 -19.67
C GLU A 82 2.69 -9.30 -19.41
N SER A 83 3.17 -10.53 -19.59
CA SER A 83 2.47 -11.74 -19.15
C SER A 83 2.43 -11.86 -17.62
N SER A 84 1.52 -12.64 -17.07
CA SER A 84 1.46 -12.89 -15.63
C SER A 84 2.76 -13.50 -15.08
N ALA A 85 3.44 -14.31 -15.87
CA ALA A 85 4.74 -14.90 -15.50
C ALA A 85 5.87 -13.86 -15.42
N GLU A 86 5.84 -12.84 -16.26
CA GLU A 86 6.77 -11.70 -16.20
C GLU A 86 6.46 -10.80 -15.01
N LEU A 87 5.19 -10.52 -14.74
CA LEU A 87 4.73 -9.71 -13.62
C LEU A 87 5.18 -10.29 -12.26
N ILE A 88 5.25 -11.62 -12.09
CA ILE A 88 5.72 -12.25 -10.85
C ILE A 88 7.14 -11.76 -10.48
N LYS A 89 8.00 -11.46 -11.43
CA LYS A 89 9.37 -10.98 -11.16
C LYS A 89 9.35 -9.65 -10.40
N HIS A 90 8.35 -8.82 -10.68
CA HIS A 90 8.20 -7.51 -10.04
C HIS A 90 7.72 -7.59 -8.59
N LEU A 91 7.14 -8.71 -8.14
CA LEU A 91 6.77 -8.91 -6.73
C LEU A 91 7.98 -8.88 -5.78
N SER A 92 9.20 -9.00 -6.30
CA SER A 92 10.45 -8.88 -5.55
C SER A 92 11.16 -7.53 -5.75
N HIS A 93 10.56 -6.58 -6.46
CA HIS A 93 11.19 -5.30 -6.78
C HIS A 93 11.42 -4.46 -5.52
N PRO A 94 12.55 -3.74 -5.37
CA PRO A 94 12.81 -2.92 -4.18
C PRO A 94 11.82 -1.76 -4.01
N ASN A 95 11.33 -1.16 -5.11
CA ASN A 95 10.30 -0.13 -5.07
C ASN A 95 8.91 -0.74 -4.92
N GLY A 96 8.16 -0.33 -3.87
CA GLY A 96 6.80 -0.80 -3.57
C GLY A 96 5.81 -0.62 -4.71
N TRP A 97 5.88 0.50 -5.42
CA TRP A 97 5.00 0.76 -6.57
C TRP A 97 5.00 -0.39 -7.59
N TRP A 98 6.19 -0.94 -7.90
CA TRP A 98 6.32 -2.06 -8.84
C TRP A 98 5.67 -3.33 -8.28
N ARG A 99 5.83 -3.60 -6.98
CA ARG A 99 5.22 -4.79 -6.34
C ARG A 99 3.70 -4.68 -6.32
N ASP A 100 3.18 -3.52 -5.92
CA ASP A 100 1.75 -3.26 -5.82
C ASP A 100 1.05 -3.36 -7.18
N GLU A 101 1.63 -2.73 -8.22
CA GLU A 101 1.06 -2.77 -9.56
C GLU A 101 1.16 -4.16 -10.20
N ALA A 102 2.26 -4.90 -9.96
CA ALA A 102 2.37 -6.28 -10.43
C ALA A 102 1.32 -7.19 -9.78
N GLN A 103 1.15 -7.11 -8.46
CA GLN A 103 0.11 -7.84 -7.73
C GLN A 103 -1.27 -7.54 -8.30
N LYS A 104 -1.62 -6.28 -8.41
CA LYS A 104 -2.89 -5.80 -8.95
C LYS A 104 -3.14 -6.32 -10.38
N LEU A 105 -2.15 -6.23 -11.26
CA LEU A 105 -2.29 -6.67 -12.65
C LEU A 105 -2.44 -8.19 -12.77
N ILE A 106 -1.74 -8.98 -11.97
CA ILE A 106 -1.90 -10.44 -11.94
C ILE A 106 -3.32 -10.81 -11.53
N ILE A 107 -3.83 -10.16 -10.47
CA ILE A 107 -5.20 -10.39 -9.99
C ILE A 107 -6.24 -10.00 -11.04
N LEU A 108 -6.08 -8.83 -11.67
CA LEU A 108 -6.99 -8.35 -12.71
C LEU A 108 -7.00 -9.25 -13.96
N LYS A 109 -5.86 -9.85 -14.31
CA LYS A 109 -5.79 -10.84 -15.41
C LYS A 109 -6.49 -12.14 -15.07
N GLY A 110 -6.66 -12.48 -13.79
CA GLY A 110 -7.30 -13.72 -13.33
C GLY A 110 -6.55 -14.99 -13.74
N ASP A 111 -5.27 -14.88 -14.11
CA ASP A 111 -4.50 -15.98 -14.66
C ASP A 111 -4.00 -16.92 -13.54
N ARG A 112 -4.75 -17.98 -13.30
CA ARG A 112 -4.42 -18.99 -12.28
C ARG A 112 -3.28 -19.94 -12.68
N SER A 113 -2.81 -19.92 -13.92
CA SER A 113 -1.69 -20.73 -14.36
C SER A 113 -0.38 -20.42 -13.63
N VAL A 114 -0.29 -19.23 -13.06
CA VAL A 114 0.87 -18.75 -12.31
C VAL A 114 0.91 -19.16 -10.84
N LEU A 115 -0.14 -19.80 -10.31
CA LEU A 115 -0.22 -20.22 -8.91
C LEU A 115 0.96 -21.08 -8.44
N PRO A 116 1.49 -22.06 -9.21
CA PRO A 116 2.67 -22.80 -8.79
C PRO A 116 3.89 -21.91 -8.54
N SER A 117 4.10 -20.91 -9.39
CA SER A 117 5.20 -19.94 -9.27
C SER A 117 5.02 -19.02 -8.08
N LEU A 118 3.80 -18.53 -7.83
CA LEU A 118 3.47 -17.72 -6.64
C LEU A 118 3.67 -18.53 -5.35
N ARG A 119 3.18 -19.77 -5.27
CA ARG A 119 3.38 -20.67 -4.12
C ARG A 119 4.87 -20.96 -3.88
N LYS A 120 5.66 -21.09 -4.95
CA LYS A 120 7.11 -21.23 -4.84
C LYS A 120 7.74 -19.96 -4.26
N LEU A 121 7.33 -18.79 -4.74
CA LEU A 121 7.83 -17.49 -4.25
C LEU A 121 7.55 -17.32 -2.75
N VAL A 122 6.35 -17.64 -2.28
CA VAL A 122 5.99 -17.62 -0.86
C VAL A 122 6.91 -18.54 -0.03
N LYS A 123 7.21 -19.73 -0.53
CA LYS A 123 7.96 -20.74 0.24
C LYS A 123 9.47 -20.49 0.28
N SER A 124 10.05 -19.88 -0.75
CA SER A 124 11.50 -19.92 -0.95
C SER A 124 12.17 -18.57 -1.19
N SER A 125 11.41 -17.47 -1.29
CA SER A 125 12.03 -16.16 -1.44
C SER A 125 12.72 -15.72 -0.14
N PRO A 126 13.99 -15.26 -0.18
CA PRO A 126 14.64 -14.66 0.97
C PRO A 126 14.08 -13.28 1.31
N ASN A 127 13.33 -12.64 0.39
CA ASN A 127 12.74 -11.33 0.59
C ASN A 127 11.32 -11.48 1.17
N PRO A 128 11.07 -11.09 2.43
CA PRO A 128 9.75 -11.20 3.07
C PRO A 128 8.68 -10.39 2.33
N LEU A 129 9.00 -9.23 1.76
CA LEU A 129 8.05 -8.45 0.97
C LEU A 129 7.60 -9.21 -0.28
N ALA A 130 8.51 -9.94 -0.94
CA ALA A 130 8.14 -10.77 -2.08
C ALA A 130 7.20 -11.92 -1.67
N ARG A 131 7.47 -12.56 -0.50
CA ARG A 131 6.58 -13.60 0.05
C ARG A 131 5.21 -13.03 0.38
N LEU A 132 5.17 -11.86 1.00
CA LEU A 132 3.93 -11.17 1.37
C LEU A 132 3.09 -10.80 0.14
N HIS A 133 3.67 -10.15 -0.88
CA HIS A 133 2.96 -9.80 -2.10
C HIS A 133 2.48 -11.04 -2.88
N ALA A 134 3.29 -12.11 -2.92
CA ALA A 134 2.86 -13.36 -3.55
C ALA A 134 1.69 -14.02 -2.80
N LEU A 135 1.70 -13.98 -1.47
CA LEU A 135 0.61 -14.49 -0.64
C LEU A 135 -0.70 -13.72 -0.90
N TRP A 136 -0.65 -12.39 -0.87
CA TRP A 136 -1.80 -11.54 -1.21
C TRP A 136 -2.26 -11.71 -2.67
N THR A 137 -1.34 -12.02 -3.59
CA THR A 137 -1.71 -12.30 -4.99
C THR A 137 -2.49 -13.61 -5.09
N ILE A 138 -2.07 -14.66 -4.36
CA ILE A 138 -2.79 -15.95 -4.33
C ILE A 138 -4.18 -15.78 -3.73
N GLU A 139 -4.30 -14.98 -2.67
CA GLU A 139 -5.59 -14.64 -2.05
C GLU A 139 -6.48 -13.90 -3.05
N GLY A 140 -5.99 -12.84 -3.68
CA GLY A 140 -6.75 -12.08 -4.68
C GLY A 140 -7.14 -12.88 -5.93
N LEU A 141 -6.48 -14.01 -6.20
CA LEU A 141 -6.88 -14.99 -7.23
C LEU A 141 -7.89 -16.01 -6.70
N ASP A 142 -8.35 -15.88 -5.46
CA ASP A 142 -9.25 -16.84 -4.80
C ASP A 142 -8.70 -18.28 -4.84
N ALA A 143 -7.42 -18.43 -4.46
CA ALA A 143 -6.68 -19.68 -4.55
C ALA A 143 -5.91 -20.06 -3.27
N ILE A 144 -6.28 -19.41 -2.15
CA ILE A 144 -5.81 -19.78 -0.82
C ILE A 144 -6.54 -21.02 -0.34
N ASP A 145 -5.83 -21.88 0.39
CA ASP A 145 -6.39 -22.99 1.16
C ASP A 145 -5.79 -22.99 2.57
N LEU A 146 -6.52 -23.57 3.52
CA LEU A 146 -6.15 -23.59 4.92
C LEU A 146 -4.83 -24.33 5.18
N ASP A 147 -4.61 -25.47 4.52
CA ASP A 147 -3.38 -26.23 4.65
C ASP A 147 -2.14 -25.45 4.23
N PHE A 148 -2.29 -24.58 3.23
CA PHE A 148 -1.22 -23.71 2.78
C PHE A 148 -0.95 -22.62 3.84
N LEU A 149 -2.00 -21.96 4.38
CA LEU A 149 -1.88 -20.94 5.41
C LEU A 149 -1.21 -21.47 6.68
N GLN A 150 -1.58 -22.67 7.14
CA GLN A 150 -1.00 -23.29 8.33
C GLN A 150 0.52 -23.49 8.22
N LYS A 151 1.05 -23.72 7.01
CA LYS A 151 2.50 -23.80 6.78
C LYS A 151 3.17 -22.45 6.91
N ILE A 152 2.46 -21.36 6.57
CA ILE A 152 2.97 -20.00 6.59
C ILE A 152 2.94 -19.39 8.00
N TYR A 153 2.15 -19.93 8.94
CA TYR A 153 2.18 -19.53 10.36
C TYR A 153 3.56 -19.69 11.00
N ARG A 154 4.48 -20.41 10.35
CA ARG A 154 5.86 -20.59 10.80
C ARG A 154 6.87 -19.81 9.98
N ASP A 155 6.42 -18.86 9.16
CA ASP A 155 7.34 -17.99 8.42
C ASP A 155 8.23 -17.20 9.38
N ASP A 156 9.50 -17.01 9.01
CA ASP A 156 10.45 -16.27 9.83
C ASP A 156 10.06 -14.81 10.01
N ASP A 157 9.36 -14.23 9.04
CA ASP A 157 8.93 -12.84 9.06
C ASP A 157 7.52 -12.70 9.68
N HIS A 158 7.39 -11.86 10.68
CA HIS A 158 6.15 -11.64 11.42
C HIS A 158 5.03 -11.04 10.56
N THR A 159 5.36 -10.21 9.56
CA THR A 159 4.34 -9.61 8.69
C THR A 159 3.72 -10.63 7.76
N VAL A 160 4.51 -11.62 7.31
CA VAL A 160 4.02 -12.75 6.51
C VAL A 160 3.13 -13.66 7.37
N ARG A 161 3.52 -13.93 8.65
CA ARG A 161 2.67 -14.68 9.58
C ARG A 161 1.35 -13.97 9.86
N ALA A 162 1.39 -12.67 10.17
CA ALA A 162 0.20 -11.87 10.41
C ALA A 162 -0.76 -11.87 9.20
N ALA A 163 -0.24 -11.75 7.99
CA ALA A 163 -1.04 -11.84 6.78
C ALA A 163 -1.71 -13.22 6.63
N ALA A 164 -0.99 -14.31 6.93
CA ALA A 164 -1.56 -15.66 6.88
C ALA A 164 -2.67 -15.87 7.92
N ILE A 165 -2.50 -15.33 9.14
CA ILE A 165 -3.53 -15.36 10.19
C ILE A 165 -4.79 -14.63 9.72
N ARG A 166 -4.64 -13.42 9.20
CA ARG A 166 -5.75 -12.63 8.67
C ARG A 166 -6.51 -13.35 7.54
N MET A 167 -5.80 -14.00 6.63
CA MET A 167 -6.42 -14.77 5.52
C MET A 167 -7.12 -16.04 6.01
N THR A 168 -6.94 -16.42 7.27
CA THR A 168 -7.64 -17.59 7.87
C THR A 168 -9.04 -17.22 8.36
N GLU A 169 -9.36 -15.95 8.53
CA GLU A 169 -10.65 -15.48 9.08
C GLU A 169 -11.88 -16.12 8.38
N PRO A 170 -11.96 -16.24 7.05
CA PRO A 170 -13.10 -16.88 6.38
C PRO A 170 -13.32 -18.36 6.74
N TYR A 171 -12.31 -19.03 7.29
CA TYR A 171 -12.36 -20.45 7.65
C TYR A 171 -12.82 -20.70 9.10
N PHE A 172 -12.94 -19.68 9.93
CA PHE A 172 -13.32 -19.85 11.34
C PHE A 172 -14.70 -20.47 11.54
N HIS A 173 -15.61 -20.24 10.62
CA HIS A 173 -16.95 -20.81 10.68
C HIS A 173 -17.06 -22.21 10.10
N GLN A 174 -16.01 -22.70 9.47
CA GLN A 174 -16.03 -23.98 8.77
C GLN A 174 -15.44 -25.12 9.60
N GLU A 175 -14.40 -24.85 10.39
CA GLU A 175 -13.68 -25.86 11.16
C GLU A 175 -13.15 -25.32 12.50
N ILE A 176 -13.53 -25.99 13.61
CA ILE A 176 -13.00 -25.69 14.96
C ILE A 176 -11.49 -25.93 15.02
N SER A 177 -10.97 -26.87 14.22
CA SER A 177 -9.54 -27.16 14.07
C SER A 177 -8.70 -25.93 13.67
N THR A 178 -9.31 -24.99 12.92
CA THR A 178 -8.69 -23.72 12.52
C THR A 178 -8.26 -22.89 13.71
N ILE A 179 -9.13 -22.77 14.73
CA ILE A 179 -8.84 -22.00 15.95
C ILE A 179 -7.71 -22.66 16.73
N SER A 180 -7.70 -23.99 16.80
CA SER A 180 -6.64 -24.74 17.51
C SER A 180 -5.27 -24.55 16.85
N ALA A 181 -5.21 -24.44 15.52
CA ALA A 181 -3.98 -24.19 14.79
C ALA A 181 -3.39 -22.80 15.05
N LEU A 182 -4.21 -21.81 15.45
CA LEU A 182 -3.78 -20.45 15.79
C LEU A 182 -3.31 -20.28 17.25
N GLN A 183 -3.66 -21.20 18.15
CA GLN A 183 -3.30 -21.09 19.56
C GLN A 183 -1.81 -20.80 19.83
N PRO A 184 -0.83 -21.42 19.14
CA PRO A 184 0.58 -21.11 19.36
C PRO A 184 0.95 -19.67 19.00
N LEU A 185 0.22 -19.05 18.07
CA LEU A 185 0.48 -17.70 17.57
C LEU A 185 0.02 -16.59 18.53
N ILE A 186 -0.84 -16.89 19.50
CA ILE A 186 -1.19 -15.99 20.62
C ILE A 186 0.07 -15.60 21.42
N ARG A 187 1.10 -16.45 21.40
CA ARG A 187 2.38 -16.20 22.07
C ARG A 187 3.50 -15.85 21.09
N ASP A 188 3.14 -15.36 19.90
CA ASP A 188 4.15 -14.89 18.95
C ASP A 188 5.00 -13.77 19.58
N PRO A 189 6.32 -13.78 19.42
CA PRO A 189 7.19 -12.75 19.97
C PRO A 189 6.94 -11.36 19.36
N HIS A 190 6.29 -11.29 18.20
CA HIS A 190 5.90 -10.05 17.56
C HIS A 190 4.42 -9.72 17.81
N HIS A 191 4.17 -8.55 18.34
CA HIS A 191 2.82 -8.07 18.63
C HIS A 191 1.88 -8.15 17.44
N ASP A 192 2.34 -7.76 16.25
CA ASP A 192 1.52 -7.74 15.04
C ASP A 192 0.95 -9.11 14.67
N ALA A 193 1.69 -10.19 14.94
CA ALA A 193 1.20 -11.54 14.72
C ALA A 193 0.34 -12.05 15.88
N ALA A 194 0.64 -11.63 17.12
CA ALA A 194 -0.07 -12.08 18.33
C ALA A 194 -1.48 -11.48 18.46
N ILE A 195 -1.69 -10.25 17.94
CA ILE A 195 -2.97 -9.53 18.05
C ILE A 195 -3.86 -9.66 16.80
N GLN A 196 -3.34 -10.24 15.70
CA GLN A 196 -4.11 -10.46 14.49
C GLN A 196 -5.11 -11.61 14.65
#